data_95565c842b043c6b2c4ee2ad465f89fa
#
_entry.id   95565c842b043c6b2c4ee2ad465f89fa
#
_cell.length_a   1.000
_cell.length_b   1.000
_cell.length_c   1.000
_cell.angle_alpha   90.00
_cell.angle_beta   90.00
_cell.angle_gamma   90.00
#
_symmetry.space_group_name_H-M   'P 1'
#
loop_
_entity.id
_entity.type
_entity.pdbx_description
1 polymer ?
#
loop_
_entity_poly.entity_id
_entity_poly.type
_entity_poly.pdbx_seq_one_letter_code
_entity_poly.pdbx_strand_id
1 'polypeptide(L)'
;MAVAGLAVVGVGVMVVLFLTREDPGARPVEEAVEDFRSSTDDAADVGPTPGVYELEGEGSEAISFPATEQTDGSIMPMTITVSGESCWNIRIDYNEAHWQQWDLCADGRTVTESGGRTFQRWDFGSVAIENLSTFVCDPEMPFVVLDAEPGDVAERSCTGTNDQLSGTTTSSGTVEVLGVEAIEIGGESIEAMNVRHRNDLTGSQHGTDSLELWVSTEDGLPLRGTRSLNVESDSPIGAVTYTEEGFWELLSTTPRS
;
A
#
# COMPACT_ATOMS: atom_id res chain seq x y z
N MET A 1 25.29 -45.08 -9.64
CA MET A 1 24.77 -44.27 -10.75
C MET A 1 23.30 -43.83 -10.59
N ALA A 2 22.61 -44.14 -9.51
CA ALA A 2 21.18 -43.76 -9.28
C ALA A 2 20.97 -42.39 -8.60
N VAL A 3 21.99 -41.82 -7.96
CA VAL A 3 21.85 -40.55 -7.19
C VAL A 3 21.92 -39.30 -8.09
N ALA A 4 22.63 -39.38 -9.24
CA ALA A 4 22.73 -38.24 -10.16
C ALA A 4 21.42 -37.98 -10.96
N GLY A 5 20.59 -39.01 -11.17
CA GLY A 5 19.34 -38.89 -11.91
C GLY A 5 18.24 -38.17 -11.12
N LEU A 6 18.20 -38.35 -9.79
CA LEU A 6 17.20 -37.71 -8.92
C LEU A 6 17.43 -36.20 -8.75
N ALA A 7 18.70 -35.77 -8.72
CA ALA A 7 19.01 -34.34 -8.60
C ALA A 7 18.64 -33.55 -9.87
N VAL A 8 18.85 -34.13 -11.06
CA VAL A 8 18.50 -33.50 -12.34
C VAL A 8 17.00 -33.39 -12.54
N VAL A 9 16.22 -34.40 -12.09
CA VAL A 9 14.75 -34.37 -12.14
C VAL A 9 14.21 -33.34 -11.16
N GLY A 10 14.78 -33.24 -9.95
CA GLY A 10 14.36 -32.25 -8.95
C GLY A 10 14.59 -30.81 -9.41
N VAL A 11 15.75 -30.52 -10.01
CA VAL A 11 16.04 -29.20 -10.56
C VAL A 11 15.17 -28.90 -11.79
N GLY A 12 14.93 -29.88 -12.67
CA GLY A 12 14.06 -29.73 -13.83
C GLY A 12 12.60 -29.45 -13.44
N VAL A 13 12.08 -30.10 -12.40
CA VAL A 13 10.72 -29.84 -11.88
C VAL A 13 10.62 -28.46 -11.24
N MET A 14 11.64 -28.03 -10.45
CA MET A 14 11.67 -26.68 -9.91
C MET A 14 11.69 -25.61 -11.00
N VAL A 15 12.53 -25.78 -12.03
CA VAL A 15 12.63 -24.84 -13.16
C VAL A 15 11.29 -24.77 -13.94
N VAL A 16 10.62 -25.90 -14.13
CA VAL A 16 9.30 -25.94 -14.82
C VAL A 16 8.21 -25.24 -13.97
N LEU A 17 8.22 -25.41 -12.65
CA LEU A 17 7.28 -24.73 -11.74
C LEU A 17 7.50 -23.21 -11.73
N PHE A 18 8.75 -22.75 -11.83
CA PHE A 18 9.06 -21.32 -11.98
C PHE A 18 8.61 -20.74 -13.33
N LEU A 19 8.64 -21.53 -14.40
CA LEU A 19 8.26 -21.08 -15.76
C LEU A 19 6.72 -21.08 -16.00
N THR A 20 5.94 -21.66 -15.11
CA THR A 20 4.47 -21.74 -15.21
C THR A 20 3.75 -20.81 -14.21
N ARG A 21 4.49 -19.93 -13.54
CA ARG A 21 3.89 -18.96 -12.65
C ARG A 21 3.10 -17.94 -13.46
N GLU A 22 1.85 -17.76 -13.12
CA GLU A 22 1.02 -16.66 -13.58
C GLU A 22 1.17 -15.49 -12.60
N ASP A 23 1.29 -14.26 -13.11
CA ASP A 23 1.18 -13.08 -12.28
C ASP A 23 -0.20 -13.03 -11.63
N PRO A 24 -0.31 -12.55 -10.38
CA PRO A 24 -1.61 -12.33 -9.77
C PRO A 24 -2.40 -11.34 -10.63
N GLY A 25 -3.68 -11.65 -10.86
CA GLY A 25 -4.59 -10.77 -11.60
C GLY A 25 -4.88 -9.48 -10.84
N ALA A 26 -5.39 -8.48 -11.55
CA ALA A 26 -6.01 -7.33 -10.91
C ALA A 26 -7.23 -7.81 -10.10
N ARG A 27 -7.40 -7.32 -8.86
CA ARG A 27 -8.61 -7.59 -8.09
C ARG A 27 -9.82 -6.95 -8.80
N PRO A 28 -10.91 -7.70 -9.10
CA PRO A 28 -12.09 -7.12 -9.71
C PRO A 28 -12.73 -6.04 -8.84
N VAL A 29 -13.04 -4.88 -9.42
CA VAL A 29 -13.72 -3.77 -8.70
C VAL A 29 -15.08 -4.21 -8.18
N GLU A 30 -15.81 -5.03 -8.92
CA GLU A 30 -17.12 -5.59 -8.53
C GLU A 30 -17.04 -6.40 -7.24
N GLU A 31 -15.97 -7.19 -7.06
CA GLU A 31 -15.73 -7.94 -5.83
C GLU A 31 -15.48 -7.02 -4.64
N ALA A 32 -14.68 -5.97 -4.83
CA ALA A 32 -14.46 -4.96 -3.79
C ALA A 32 -15.75 -4.22 -3.41
N VAL A 33 -16.64 -3.95 -4.37
CA VAL A 33 -17.98 -3.37 -4.12
C VAL A 33 -18.88 -4.32 -3.33
N GLU A 34 -18.86 -5.63 -3.64
CA GLU A 34 -19.63 -6.63 -2.89
C GLU A 34 -19.13 -6.76 -1.45
N ASP A 35 -17.82 -6.76 -1.25
CA ASP A 35 -17.19 -6.77 0.07
C ASP A 35 -17.54 -5.51 0.87
N PHE A 36 -17.45 -4.33 0.24
CA PHE A 36 -17.84 -3.07 0.85
C PHE A 36 -19.30 -3.10 1.33
N ARG A 37 -20.25 -3.50 0.48
CA ARG A 37 -21.67 -3.60 0.83
C ARG A 37 -21.94 -4.56 1.98
N SER A 38 -21.12 -5.60 2.14
CA SER A 38 -21.27 -6.58 3.20
C SER A 38 -20.72 -6.11 4.55
N SER A 39 -19.86 -5.08 4.56
CA SER A 39 -19.09 -4.63 5.73
C SER A 39 -19.52 -3.29 6.31
N THR A 40 -20.36 -2.50 5.60
CA THR A 40 -20.63 -1.10 5.98
C THR A 40 -22.00 -0.97 6.64
N ASP A 41 -21.99 -0.43 7.86
CA ASP A 41 -23.21 -0.13 8.63
C ASP A 41 -23.54 1.38 8.72
N ASP A 42 -22.59 2.32 8.52
CA ASP A 42 -22.80 3.75 8.75
C ASP A 42 -22.05 4.68 7.77
N ALA A 43 -22.61 5.88 7.55
CA ALA A 43 -21.93 6.96 6.82
C ALA A 43 -21.04 7.76 7.78
N ALA A 44 -19.85 8.18 7.31
CA ALA A 44 -19.01 9.12 8.04
C ALA A 44 -19.51 10.56 7.84
N ASP A 45 -19.48 11.35 8.91
CA ASP A 45 -19.78 12.80 8.83
C ASP A 45 -18.53 13.63 8.45
N VAL A 46 -17.33 13.01 8.45
CA VAL A 46 -16.04 13.67 8.23
C VAL A 46 -15.13 12.78 7.37
N GLY A 47 -14.37 13.39 6.46
CA GLY A 47 -13.43 12.71 5.57
C GLY A 47 -14.02 12.39 4.19
N PRO A 48 -13.33 11.59 3.39
CA PRO A 48 -13.78 11.20 2.06
C PRO A 48 -15.06 10.36 2.11
N THR A 49 -15.89 10.47 1.09
CA THR A 49 -17.12 9.66 0.96
C THR A 49 -16.77 8.16 0.96
N PRO A 50 -17.37 7.34 1.86
CA PRO A 50 -17.14 5.90 1.89
C PRO A 50 -17.63 5.20 0.61
N GLY A 51 -16.92 4.17 0.18
CA GLY A 51 -17.23 3.40 -1.03
C GLY A 51 -16.00 2.88 -1.72
N VAL A 52 -16.18 2.35 -2.91
CA VAL A 52 -15.11 1.81 -3.76
C VAL A 52 -14.85 2.74 -4.92
N TYR A 53 -13.64 3.24 -5.01
CA TYR A 53 -13.12 4.06 -6.09
C TYR A 53 -12.30 3.21 -7.06
N GLU A 54 -12.24 3.62 -8.31
CA GLU A 54 -11.41 2.98 -9.32
C GLU A 54 -10.16 3.83 -9.57
N LEU A 55 -9.00 3.18 -9.43
CA LEU A 55 -7.71 3.77 -9.78
C LEU A 55 -7.23 3.17 -11.09
N GLU A 56 -6.67 3.98 -11.98
CA GLU A 56 -5.83 3.48 -13.06
C GLU A 56 -4.36 3.68 -12.68
N GLY A 57 -3.51 2.75 -13.09
CA GLY A 57 -2.09 2.86 -12.78
C GLY A 57 -1.26 1.69 -13.27
N GLU A 58 -0.03 1.70 -12.84
CA GLU A 58 0.95 0.66 -13.12
C GLU A 58 1.95 0.59 -11.97
N GLY A 59 2.53 -0.58 -11.76
CA GLY A 59 3.58 -0.79 -10.79
C GLY A 59 4.07 -2.22 -10.80
N SER A 60 5.12 -2.44 -10.03
CA SER A 60 5.66 -3.77 -9.80
C SER A 60 6.30 -3.87 -8.43
N GLU A 61 6.36 -5.09 -7.94
CA GLU A 61 7.08 -5.45 -6.73
C GLU A 61 7.94 -6.69 -6.99
N ALA A 62 9.08 -6.77 -6.31
CA ALA A 62 10.01 -7.87 -6.47
C ALA A 62 10.67 -8.28 -5.15
N ILE A 63 10.98 -9.56 -5.03
CA ILE A 63 11.86 -10.10 -3.99
C ILE A 63 13.12 -10.70 -4.59
N SER A 64 14.24 -10.53 -3.87
CA SER A 64 15.55 -11.00 -4.36
C SER A 64 15.75 -12.50 -4.19
N PHE A 65 15.05 -13.16 -3.24
CA PHE A 65 15.19 -14.60 -3.02
C PHE A 65 13.90 -15.23 -2.41
N PRO A 66 13.37 -16.29 -3.04
CA PRO A 66 13.64 -16.67 -4.43
C PRO A 66 13.28 -15.52 -5.36
N ALA A 67 14.16 -15.19 -6.29
CA ALA A 67 13.99 -14.03 -7.18
C ALA A 67 12.68 -14.14 -7.95
N THR A 68 11.78 -13.18 -7.74
CA THR A 68 10.49 -13.14 -8.39
C THR A 68 9.95 -11.72 -8.39
N GLU A 69 9.11 -11.41 -9.37
CA GLU A 69 8.45 -10.12 -9.57
C GLU A 69 6.97 -10.37 -9.85
N GLN A 70 6.11 -9.44 -9.46
CA GLN A 70 4.71 -9.39 -9.84
C GLN A 70 4.29 -7.95 -10.12
N THR A 71 3.25 -7.78 -10.94
CA THR A 71 2.80 -6.47 -11.42
C THR A 71 1.49 -6.06 -10.79
N ASP A 72 1.27 -4.76 -10.67
CA ASP A 72 0.01 -4.19 -10.26
C ASP A 72 -1.05 -4.35 -11.36
N GLY A 73 -2.32 -4.30 -10.97
CA GLY A 73 -3.41 -4.22 -11.91
C GLY A 73 -3.44 -2.86 -12.62
N SER A 74 -3.85 -2.85 -13.89
CA SER A 74 -4.06 -1.59 -14.61
C SER A 74 -5.28 -0.80 -14.10
N ILE A 75 -6.24 -1.50 -13.49
CA ILE A 75 -7.35 -0.92 -12.71
C ILE A 75 -7.32 -1.57 -11.34
N MET A 76 -7.30 -0.74 -10.31
CA MET A 76 -7.15 -1.14 -8.92
C MET A 76 -8.30 -0.56 -8.09
N PRO A 77 -9.00 -1.35 -7.26
CA PRO A 77 -9.98 -0.79 -6.33
C PRO A 77 -9.29 -0.11 -5.15
N MET A 78 -9.73 1.11 -4.82
CA MET A 78 -9.47 1.78 -3.56
C MET A 78 -10.76 1.81 -2.75
N THR A 79 -10.77 1.16 -1.60
CA THR A 79 -11.93 1.08 -0.71
C THR A 79 -11.76 2.00 0.48
N ILE A 80 -12.74 2.86 0.74
CA ILE A 80 -12.81 3.71 1.92
C ILE A 80 -13.94 3.22 2.81
N THR A 81 -13.61 2.86 4.06
CA THR A 81 -14.59 2.39 5.06
C THR A 81 -14.50 3.23 6.33
N VAL A 82 -15.66 3.49 6.94
CA VAL A 82 -15.73 4.18 8.24
C VAL A 82 -15.22 3.25 9.35
N SER A 83 -14.40 3.77 10.25
CA SER A 83 -13.90 3.04 11.42
C SER A 83 -14.18 3.73 12.75
N GLY A 84 -14.83 4.92 12.74
CA GLY A 84 -15.19 5.71 13.90
C GLY A 84 -15.87 7.02 13.51
N GLU A 85 -16.24 7.86 14.46
CA GLU A 85 -16.94 9.13 14.20
C GLU A 85 -16.14 10.09 13.29
N SER A 86 -14.80 10.09 13.42
CA SER A 86 -13.89 10.92 12.61
C SER A 86 -12.76 10.08 11.98
N CYS A 87 -12.93 8.77 11.92
CA CYS A 87 -11.88 7.87 11.45
C CYS A 87 -12.39 7.00 10.31
N TRP A 88 -11.48 6.70 9.39
CA TRP A 88 -11.73 5.82 8.24
C TRP A 88 -10.48 5.04 7.87
N ASN A 89 -10.67 3.99 7.10
CA ASN A 89 -9.59 3.23 6.50
C ASN A 89 -9.59 3.48 5.00
N ILE A 90 -8.40 3.63 4.42
CA ILE A 90 -8.19 3.62 2.97
C ILE A 90 -7.40 2.37 2.64
N ARG A 91 -7.95 1.50 1.79
CA ARG A 91 -7.28 0.31 1.29
C ARG A 91 -7.18 0.37 -0.23
N ILE A 92 -5.99 0.16 -0.76
CA ILE A 92 -5.74 -0.04 -2.18
C ILE A 92 -5.34 -1.50 -2.39
N ASP A 93 -6.07 -2.20 -3.28
CA ASP A 93 -5.71 -3.53 -3.73
C ASP A 93 -4.96 -3.39 -5.08
N TYR A 94 -3.64 -3.50 -5.03
CA TYR A 94 -2.78 -3.36 -6.21
C TYR A 94 -2.94 -4.53 -7.18
N ASN A 95 -3.11 -5.73 -6.63
CA ASN A 95 -3.49 -6.95 -7.33
C ASN A 95 -4.15 -7.93 -6.34
N GLU A 96 -4.50 -9.16 -6.77
CA GLU A 96 -5.10 -10.18 -5.89
C GLU A 96 -4.16 -10.68 -4.78
N ALA A 97 -2.87 -10.43 -4.91
CA ALA A 97 -1.83 -10.89 -3.98
C ALA A 97 -1.20 -9.74 -3.16
N HIS A 98 -1.55 -8.48 -3.43
CA HIS A 98 -0.96 -7.33 -2.75
C HIS A 98 -2.00 -6.23 -2.50
N TRP A 99 -2.09 -5.80 -1.23
CA TRP A 99 -2.86 -4.63 -0.83
C TRP A 99 -2.18 -3.87 0.31
N GLN A 100 -2.47 -2.58 0.38
CA GLN A 100 -2.06 -1.71 1.48
C GLN A 100 -3.27 -0.97 2.06
N GLN A 101 -3.28 -0.78 3.38
CA GLN A 101 -4.31 -0.05 4.11
C GLN A 101 -3.68 0.95 5.06
N TRP A 102 -4.25 2.15 5.13
CA TRP A 102 -3.97 3.17 6.13
C TRP A 102 -5.19 3.35 7.03
N ASP A 103 -4.95 3.46 8.33
CA ASP A 103 -5.96 3.74 9.35
C ASP A 103 -5.83 5.21 9.74
N LEU A 104 -6.81 6.04 9.34
CA LEU A 104 -6.74 7.49 9.37
C LEU A 104 -7.84 8.08 10.25
N CYS A 105 -7.56 9.23 10.88
CA CYS A 105 -8.54 10.02 11.63
C CYS A 105 -8.39 11.50 11.30
N ALA A 106 -9.49 12.26 11.36
CA ALA A 106 -9.47 13.72 11.22
C ALA A 106 -9.52 14.42 12.59
N ASP A 107 -8.63 15.39 12.77
CA ASP A 107 -8.66 16.39 13.84
C ASP A 107 -8.64 17.80 13.21
N GLY A 108 -9.84 18.33 12.97
CA GLY A 108 -10.01 19.58 12.22
C GLY A 108 -9.53 19.47 10.78
N ARG A 109 -8.47 20.19 10.43
CA ARG A 109 -7.84 20.18 9.09
C ARG A 109 -6.64 19.24 9.00
N THR A 110 -6.29 18.56 10.06
CA THR A 110 -5.22 17.55 10.07
C THR A 110 -5.83 16.16 9.91
N VAL A 111 -5.33 15.41 8.95
CA VAL A 111 -5.56 13.96 8.86
C VAL A 111 -4.35 13.30 9.51
N THR A 112 -4.60 12.47 10.53
CA THR A 112 -3.58 11.70 11.23
C THR A 112 -3.66 10.23 10.85
N GLU A 113 -2.52 9.54 10.92
CA GLU A 113 -2.40 8.10 10.77
C GLU A 113 -2.22 7.46 12.14
N SER A 114 -3.12 6.56 12.51
CA SER A 114 -3.03 5.74 13.72
C SER A 114 -2.31 4.42 13.47
N GLY A 115 -2.17 4.02 12.21
CA GLY A 115 -1.47 2.82 11.79
C GLY A 115 -1.81 2.39 10.38
N GLY A 116 -1.42 1.17 10.04
CA GLY A 116 -1.69 0.61 8.74
C GLY A 116 -1.22 -0.82 8.59
N ARG A 117 -1.59 -1.43 7.48
CA ARG A 117 -1.25 -2.82 7.16
C ARG A 117 -0.89 -2.97 5.70
N THR A 118 0.04 -3.87 5.42
CA THR A 118 0.39 -4.28 4.05
C THR A 118 0.41 -5.80 3.99
N PHE A 119 -0.28 -6.35 3.03
CA PHE A 119 -0.32 -7.78 2.74
C PHE A 119 0.31 -8.06 1.39
N GLN A 120 1.12 -9.11 1.34
CA GLN A 120 1.72 -9.64 0.11
C GLN A 120 1.66 -11.15 0.12
N ARG A 121 1.40 -11.73 -1.05
CA ARG A 121 1.43 -13.16 -1.27
C ARG A 121 2.32 -13.48 -2.47
N TRP A 122 3.21 -14.44 -2.26
CA TRP A 122 4.15 -14.92 -3.27
C TRP A 122 3.92 -16.40 -3.53
N ASP A 123 3.48 -16.73 -4.74
CA ASP A 123 3.23 -18.10 -5.15
C ASP A 123 4.45 -18.71 -5.84
N PHE A 124 4.94 -19.84 -5.33
CA PHE A 124 6.06 -20.61 -5.85
C PHE A 124 5.60 -22.01 -6.30
N GLY A 125 4.52 -22.06 -7.05
CA GLY A 125 3.90 -23.31 -7.53
C GLY A 125 3.12 -24.03 -6.44
N SER A 126 3.74 -24.98 -5.73
CA SER A 126 3.05 -25.73 -4.66
C SER A 126 3.16 -25.06 -3.27
N VAL A 127 3.86 -23.95 -3.15
CA VAL A 127 4.06 -23.22 -1.89
C VAL A 127 3.72 -21.76 -2.11
N ALA A 128 2.84 -21.23 -1.27
CA ALA A 128 2.59 -19.80 -1.18
C ALA A 128 3.20 -19.27 0.12
N ILE A 129 3.80 -18.08 0.06
CA ILE A 129 4.27 -17.33 1.23
C ILE A 129 3.38 -16.10 1.34
N GLU A 130 2.65 -15.98 2.42
CA GLU A 130 1.87 -14.80 2.79
C GLU A 130 2.66 -14.00 3.81
N ASN A 131 2.59 -12.70 3.71
CA ASN A 131 3.33 -11.76 4.52
C ASN A 131 2.41 -10.60 4.91
N LEU A 132 2.14 -10.44 6.19
CA LEU A 132 1.36 -9.33 6.74
C LEU A 132 2.26 -8.47 7.63
N SER A 133 2.45 -7.22 7.20
CA SER A 133 3.05 -6.18 8.04
C SER A 133 1.96 -5.34 8.68
N THR A 134 2.08 -5.06 9.98
CA THR A 134 1.16 -4.19 10.72
C THR A 134 1.96 -3.13 11.47
N PHE A 135 1.64 -1.86 11.23
CA PHE A 135 2.24 -0.71 11.89
C PHE A 135 1.22 -0.01 12.78
N VAL A 136 1.68 0.51 13.91
CA VAL A 136 0.92 1.33 14.84
C VAL A 136 1.70 2.62 15.08
N CYS A 137 1.01 3.74 15.00
CA CYS A 137 1.53 5.07 15.27
C CYS A 137 0.97 5.53 16.63
N ASP A 138 1.81 5.55 17.66
CA ASP A 138 1.44 6.01 19.01
C ASP A 138 2.53 6.97 19.52
N PRO A 139 2.21 8.28 19.64
CA PRO A 139 0.94 8.94 19.28
C PRO A 139 0.66 8.87 17.77
N GLU A 140 -0.61 9.14 17.38
CA GLU A 140 -0.99 9.31 15.96
C GLU A 140 -0.10 10.35 15.26
N MET A 141 0.23 10.08 14.00
CA MET A 141 1.19 10.88 13.23
C MET A 141 0.50 11.65 12.10
N PRO A 142 0.98 12.85 11.74
CA PRO A 142 0.47 13.58 10.59
C PRO A 142 0.54 12.74 9.32
N PHE A 143 -0.60 12.57 8.63
CA PHE A 143 -0.68 12.01 7.28
C PHE A 143 -0.74 13.14 6.25
N VAL A 144 -1.62 14.13 6.47
CA VAL A 144 -1.67 15.39 5.73
C VAL A 144 -2.28 16.49 6.60
N VAL A 145 -1.79 17.74 6.44
CA VAL A 145 -2.37 18.94 7.07
C VAL A 145 -2.92 19.80 5.95
N LEU A 146 -4.25 19.79 5.78
CA LEU A 146 -4.95 20.34 4.59
C LEU A 146 -4.92 21.87 4.47
N ASP A 147 -4.38 22.59 5.45
CA ASP A 147 -4.18 24.04 5.44
C ASP A 147 -2.71 24.44 5.64
N ALA A 148 -1.79 23.47 5.51
CA ALA A 148 -0.36 23.75 5.58
C ALA A 148 0.15 24.44 4.30
N GLU A 149 1.26 25.17 4.45
CA GLU A 149 1.89 25.89 3.35
C GLU A 149 2.98 25.05 2.65
N PRO A 150 3.25 25.28 1.36
CA PRO A 150 4.38 24.63 0.68
C PRO A 150 5.69 24.83 1.42
N GLY A 151 6.40 23.75 1.70
CA GLY A 151 7.63 23.71 2.47
C GLY A 151 7.44 23.38 3.95
N ASP A 152 6.21 23.28 4.44
CA ASP A 152 5.95 22.78 5.79
C ASP A 152 6.32 21.30 5.89
N VAL A 153 6.96 20.95 7.00
CA VAL A 153 7.44 19.58 7.27
C VAL A 153 7.01 19.16 8.68
N ALA A 154 6.48 17.96 8.80
CA ALA A 154 6.19 17.34 10.09
C ALA A 154 6.92 15.99 10.20
N GLU A 155 7.41 15.68 11.40
CA GLU A 155 8.03 14.38 11.72
C GLU A 155 6.96 13.32 11.96
N ARG A 156 7.31 12.05 11.64
CA ARG A 156 6.45 10.91 11.88
C ARG A 156 7.26 9.68 12.28
N SER A 157 6.66 8.82 13.10
CA SER A 157 7.27 7.54 13.50
C SER A 157 6.19 6.54 13.90
N CYS A 158 6.25 5.35 13.31
CA CYS A 158 5.37 4.23 13.63
C CYS A 158 6.21 2.98 13.90
N THR A 159 5.69 2.08 14.73
CA THR A 159 6.36 0.81 15.02
C THR A 159 5.51 -0.34 14.49
N GLY A 160 6.13 -1.28 13.83
CA GLY A 160 5.43 -2.40 13.20
C GLY A 160 6.04 -3.75 13.50
N THR A 161 5.26 -4.77 13.17
CA THR A 161 5.65 -6.18 13.17
C THR A 161 5.30 -6.79 11.81
N ASN A 162 6.01 -7.84 11.48
CA ASN A 162 5.79 -8.62 10.28
C ASN A 162 5.63 -10.09 10.70
N ASP A 163 4.65 -10.81 10.18
CA ASP A 163 4.31 -12.17 10.61
C ASP A 163 5.33 -13.23 10.19
N GLN A 164 6.18 -12.92 9.18
CA GLN A 164 7.27 -13.78 8.72
C GLN A 164 8.61 -13.49 9.39
N LEU A 165 8.73 -12.37 10.12
CA LEU A 165 9.96 -11.92 10.75
C LEU A 165 9.80 -11.85 12.27
N SER A 166 10.89 -12.07 12.98
CA SER A 166 10.93 -11.83 14.43
C SER A 166 11.43 -10.42 14.73
N GLY A 167 10.84 -9.79 15.75
CA GLY A 167 11.20 -8.45 16.19
C GLY A 167 10.27 -7.37 15.66
N THR A 168 10.71 -6.14 15.79
CA THR A 168 9.94 -4.95 15.40
C THR A 168 10.72 -4.13 14.39
N THR A 169 9.97 -3.44 13.52
CA THR A 169 10.49 -2.43 12.60
C THR A 169 9.99 -1.07 13.04
N THR A 170 10.85 -0.08 13.08
CA THR A 170 10.47 1.32 13.23
C THR A 170 10.54 1.98 11.86
N SER A 171 9.44 2.58 11.43
CA SER A 171 9.35 3.47 10.28
C SER A 171 9.37 4.90 10.79
N SER A 172 10.40 5.67 10.49
CA SER A 172 10.53 7.07 10.95
C SER A 172 10.96 7.98 9.83
N GLY A 173 10.41 9.19 9.80
CA GLY A 173 10.71 10.12 8.72
C GLY A 173 9.90 11.39 8.78
N THR A 174 9.49 11.90 7.62
CA THR A 174 8.78 13.17 7.49
C THR A 174 7.65 13.10 6.47
N VAL A 175 6.64 13.95 6.68
CA VAL A 175 5.71 14.39 5.64
C VAL A 175 6.03 15.86 5.30
N GLU A 176 6.20 16.16 4.02
CA GLU A 176 6.53 17.48 3.48
C GLU A 176 5.42 17.91 2.52
N VAL A 177 4.92 19.14 2.67
CA VAL A 177 3.99 19.76 1.71
C VAL A 177 4.81 20.34 0.55
N LEU A 178 4.59 19.81 -0.66
CA LEU A 178 5.30 20.25 -1.86
C LEU A 178 4.60 21.42 -2.55
N GLY A 179 3.27 21.45 -2.51
CA GLY A 179 2.48 22.49 -3.13
C GLY A 179 0.98 22.21 -3.13
N VAL A 180 0.23 23.16 -3.69
CA VAL A 180 -1.18 23.02 -3.98
C VAL A 180 -1.38 23.32 -5.46
N GLU A 181 -2.07 22.44 -6.18
CA GLU A 181 -2.32 22.58 -7.59
C GLU A 181 -3.70 22.02 -7.98
N ALA A 182 -4.22 22.46 -9.11
CA ALA A 182 -5.44 21.88 -9.67
C ALA A 182 -5.08 20.68 -10.55
N ILE A 183 -5.71 19.54 -10.30
CA ILE A 183 -5.57 18.33 -11.12
C ILE A 183 -6.94 17.95 -11.71
N GLU A 184 -6.91 17.30 -12.87
CA GLU A 184 -8.13 16.87 -13.58
C GLU A 184 -8.38 15.40 -13.23
N ILE A 185 -9.54 15.10 -12.61
CA ILE A 185 -9.99 13.74 -12.30
C ILE A 185 -11.38 13.53 -12.89
N GLY A 186 -11.55 12.57 -13.80
CA GLY A 186 -12.84 12.29 -14.42
C GLY A 186 -13.43 13.46 -15.22
N GLY A 187 -12.59 14.44 -15.63
CA GLY A 187 -13.00 15.67 -16.29
C GLY A 187 -13.43 16.81 -15.36
N GLU A 188 -13.23 16.65 -14.06
CA GLU A 188 -13.44 17.68 -13.04
C GLU A 188 -12.09 18.20 -12.54
N SER A 189 -11.98 19.53 -12.39
CA SER A 189 -10.78 20.19 -11.85
C SER A 189 -10.87 20.28 -10.34
N ILE A 190 -9.93 19.63 -9.63
CA ILE A 190 -9.94 19.51 -8.18
C ILE A 190 -8.67 20.14 -7.62
N GLU A 191 -8.83 20.97 -6.59
CA GLU A 191 -7.70 21.50 -5.85
C GLU A 191 -7.08 20.41 -4.98
N ALA A 192 -5.82 20.08 -5.24
CA ALA A 192 -5.09 19.02 -4.57
C ALA A 192 -3.83 19.56 -3.89
N MET A 193 -3.61 19.10 -2.66
CA MET A 193 -2.35 19.28 -1.96
C MET A 193 -1.41 18.13 -2.30
N ASN A 194 -0.22 18.46 -2.81
CA ASN A 194 0.84 17.49 -3.04
C ASN A 194 1.68 17.36 -1.77
N VAL A 195 1.74 16.16 -1.20
CA VAL A 195 2.55 15.83 -0.03
C VAL A 195 3.48 14.67 -0.31
N ARG A 196 4.66 14.67 0.31
CA ARG A 196 5.63 13.59 0.21
C ARG A 196 5.98 13.04 1.58
N HIS A 197 5.73 11.74 1.76
CA HIS A 197 6.21 10.97 2.89
C HIS A 197 7.56 10.36 2.52
N ARG A 198 8.54 10.48 3.41
CA ARG A 198 9.82 9.80 3.31
C ARG A 198 10.14 9.17 4.65
N ASN A 199 10.32 7.87 4.66
CA ASN A 199 10.59 7.13 5.87
C ASN A 199 11.84 6.27 5.70
N ASP A 200 12.62 6.17 6.78
CA ASP A 200 13.66 5.17 6.96
C ASP A 200 13.11 4.06 7.86
N LEU A 201 13.29 2.82 7.43
CA LEU A 201 12.95 1.64 8.22
C LEU A 201 14.20 1.14 8.94
N THR A 202 14.03 0.78 10.21
CA THR A 202 15.10 0.24 11.06
C THR A 202 14.57 -0.88 11.95
N GLY A 203 15.41 -1.82 12.35
CA GLY A 203 15.02 -2.95 13.18
C GLY A 203 15.03 -4.28 12.42
N SER A 204 13.96 -5.06 12.48
CA SER A 204 13.85 -6.34 11.77
C SER A 204 13.79 -6.19 10.24
N GLN A 205 13.41 -5.04 9.78
CA GLN A 205 13.51 -4.61 8.38
C GLN A 205 14.27 -3.29 8.35
N HIS A 206 15.06 -3.05 7.30
CA HIS A 206 15.80 -1.79 7.12
C HIS A 206 15.80 -1.39 5.65
N GLY A 207 15.69 -0.09 5.42
CA GLY A 207 15.58 0.45 4.07
C GLY A 207 14.84 1.77 4.04
N THR A 208 14.23 2.09 2.90
CA THR A 208 13.56 3.35 2.65
C THR A 208 12.19 3.13 2.03
N ASP A 209 11.25 3.98 2.41
CA ASP A 209 9.90 4.07 1.87
C ASP A 209 9.61 5.52 1.49
N SER A 210 9.08 5.74 0.29
CA SER A 210 8.65 7.04 -0.21
C SER A 210 7.29 6.94 -0.85
N LEU A 211 6.36 7.79 -0.39
CA LEU A 211 5.01 7.92 -0.93
C LEU A 211 4.75 9.40 -1.22
N GLU A 212 4.47 9.75 -2.47
CA GLU A 212 4.01 11.07 -2.85
C GLU A 212 2.54 11.00 -3.22
N LEU A 213 1.72 11.87 -2.61
CA LEU A 213 0.28 11.87 -2.74
C LEU A 213 -0.22 13.25 -3.17
N TRP A 214 -1.24 13.27 -4.03
CA TRP A 214 -2.11 14.42 -4.27
C TRP A 214 -3.44 14.15 -3.59
N VAL A 215 -3.75 14.94 -2.59
CA VAL A 215 -4.94 14.77 -1.74
C VAL A 215 -5.87 15.95 -1.96
N SER A 216 -7.17 15.71 -2.11
CA SER A 216 -8.19 16.75 -2.16
C SER A 216 -8.09 17.66 -0.94
N THR A 217 -8.00 18.99 -1.16
CA THR A 217 -7.97 19.97 -0.07
C THR A 217 -9.32 20.08 0.65
N GLU A 218 -10.39 19.55 0.09
CA GLU A 218 -11.74 19.60 0.66
C GLU A 218 -11.94 18.56 1.76
N ASP A 219 -11.66 17.30 1.46
CA ASP A 219 -12.02 16.14 2.28
C ASP A 219 -10.87 15.16 2.56
N GLY A 220 -9.68 15.39 1.98
CA GLY A 220 -8.54 14.50 2.16
C GLY A 220 -8.58 13.23 1.30
N LEU A 221 -9.44 13.16 0.28
CA LEU A 221 -9.48 12.05 -0.67
C LEU A 221 -8.15 11.96 -1.43
N PRO A 222 -7.43 10.82 -1.40
CA PRO A 222 -6.27 10.62 -2.26
C PRO A 222 -6.70 10.52 -3.73
N LEU A 223 -6.14 11.39 -4.56
CA LEU A 223 -6.48 11.53 -5.98
C LEU A 223 -5.45 10.88 -6.89
N ARG A 224 -4.19 10.91 -6.49
CA ARG A 224 -3.04 10.36 -7.23
C ARG A 224 -1.95 9.99 -6.24
N GLY A 225 -1.18 8.95 -6.56
CA GLY A 225 -0.02 8.56 -5.76
C GLY A 225 1.10 7.96 -6.59
N THR A 226 2.33 8.17 -6.11
CA THR A 226 3.51 7.43 -6.54
C THR A 226 4.19 6.85 -5.32
N ARG A 227 4.68 5.62 -5.43
CA ARG A 227 5.41 5.00 -4.32
C ARG A 227 6.68 4.33 -4.78
N SER A 228 7.65 4.28 -3.88
CA SER A 228 8.89 3.55 -4.06
C SER A 228 9.35 3.03 -2.71
N LEU A 229 9.57 1.73 -2.63
CA LEU A 229 10.01 1.04 -1.42
C LEU A 229 11.23 0.16 -1.75
N ASN A 230 12.24 0.22 -0.89
CA ASN A 230 13.40 -0.68 -0.94
C ASN A 230 13.74 -1.11 0.48
N VAL A 231 13.49 -2.38 0.79
CA VAL A 231 13.60 -2.92 2.16
C VAL A 231 14.38 -4.23 2.12
N GLU A 232 15.32 -4.36 3.03
CA GLU A 232 16.05 -5.59 3.30
C GLU A 232 15.60 -6.17 4.64
N SER A 233 15.42 -7.47 4.67
CA SER A 233 15.05 -8.25 5.87
C SER A 233 15.99 -9.42 6.05
N ASP A 234 16.44 -9.67 7.29
CA ASP A 234 17.16 -10.87 7.63
C ASP A 234 16.19 -12.05 7.76
N SER A 235 16.43 -13.10 6.96
CA SER A 235 15.65 -14.33 7.03
C SER A 235 16.56 -15.53 7.38
N PRO A 236 15.97 -16.68 7.81
CA PRO A 236 16.74 -17.89 8.06
C PRO A 236 17.55 -18.41 6.86
N ILE A 237 17.22 -17.94 5.65
CA ILE A 237 17.88 -18.32 4.41
C ILE A 237 18.85 -17.25 3.88
N GLY A 238 19.04 -16.15 4.62
CA GLY A 238 19.87 -15.00 4.27
C GLY A 238 19.09 -13.71 4.11
N ALA A 239 19.78 -12.62 3.74
CA ALA A 239 19.14 -11.34 3.48
C ALA A 239 18.22 -11.43 2.24
N VAL A 240 17.01 -10.92 2.36
CA VAL A 240 16.02 -10.81 1.28
C VAL A 240 15.70 -9.35 1.07
N THR A 241 15.91 -8.85 -0.13
CA THR A 241 15.52 -7.50 -0.52
C THR A 241 14.15 -7.55 -1.16
N TYR A 242 13.26 -6.67 -0.73
CA TYR A 242 11.98 -6.37 -1.34
C TYR A 242 12.04 -4.97 -1.94
N THR A 243 11.59 -4.84 -3.17
CA THR A 243 11.46 -3.56 -3.88
C THR A 243 10.07 -3.42 -4.46
N GLU A 244 9.59 -2.19 -4.49
CA GLU A 244 8.29 -1.85 -5.02
C GLU A 244 8.32 -0.45 -5.63
N GLU A 245 7.73 -0.30 -6.81
CA GLU A 245 7.52 0.97 -7.48
C GLU A 245 6.14 0.98 -8.13
N GLY A 246 5.41 2.09 -8.00
CA GLY A 246 4.09 2.19 -8.61
C GLY A 246 3.58 3.62 -8.69
N PHE A 247 2.62 3.78 -9.60
CA PHE A 247 1.84 5.00 -9.81
C PHE A 247 0.38 4.63 -9.96
N TRP A 248 -0.50 5.47 -9.42
CA TRP A 248 -1.93 5.36 -9.60
C TRP A 248 -2.61 6.74 -9.61
N GLU A 249 -3.76 6.82 -10.29
CA GLU A 249 -4.62 8.01 -10.35
C GLU A 249 -6.09 7.60 -10.30
N LEU A 250 -6.88 8.39 -9.60
CA LEU A 250 -8.32 8.19 -9.46
C LEU A 250 -9.04 8.46 -10.80
N LEU A 251 -9.94 7.55 -11.20
CA LEU A 251 -10.75 7.74 -12.42
C LEU A 251 -11.97 8.64 -12.19
N SER A 252 -12.49 8.70 -10.96
CA SER A 252 -13.65 9.50 -10.58
C SER A 252 -13.65 9.79 -9.09
N THR A 253 -14.08 10.97 -8.68
CA THR A 253 -14.31 11.34 -7.27
C THR A 253 -15.60 10.77 -6.69
N THR A 254 -16.44 10.18 -7.52
CA THR A 254 -17.70 9.53 -7.06
C THR A 254 -17.44 8.03 -6.87
N PRO A 255 -17.57 7.51 -5.62
CA PRO A 255 -17.39 6.08 -5.37
C PRO A 255 -18.56 5.25 -5.86
N ARG A 256 -18.31 3.98 -6.05
CA ARG A 256 -19.34 2.94 -6.20
C ARG A 256 -19.71 2.40 -4.81
N SER A 257 -20.99 2.22 -4.56
CA SER A 257 -21.54 1.71 -3.29
C SER A 257 -22.55 0.58 -3.51
#